data_8fad8146f80e92603758090fd3f4760e
#
_entry.id   8fad8146f80e92603758090fd3f4760e
#
_cell.length_a   1.000
_cell.length_b   1.000
_cell.length_c   1.000
_cell.angle_alpha   90.00
_cell.angle_beta   90.00
_cell.angle_gamma   90.00
#
_symmetry.space_group_name_H-M   'P 1'
#
loop_
_entity.id
_entity.type
_entity.pdbx_description
1 polymer ?
#
loop_
_entity_poly.entity_id
_entity_poly.type
_entity_poly.pdbx_seq_one_letter_code
_entity_poly.pdbx_strand_id
1 'polypeptide(L)' 'AGEKRQTLYLRLPSMDSHEMTQFRRIAYLFEGKEPVRIRLIDSGKLIGTTAALHPAFVRAMRELLGDENVVLR' A
#
# COMPACT_ATOMS: atom_id res chain seq x y z
N ALA A 1 -17.04 -7.52 -20.29
CA ALA A 1 -15.93 -8.03 -19.57
C ALA A 1 -15.58 -7.13 -18.43
N GLY A 2 -16.13 -7.18 -17.35
CA GLY A 2 -15.83 -6.32 -16.23
C GLY A 2 -14.73 -6.88 -15.35
N GLU A 3 -13.49 -6.68 -15.76
CA GLU A 3 -12.42 -6.95 -14.86
C GLU A 3 -12.45 -5.96 -13.72
N LYS A 4 -12.70 -6.45 -12.54
CA LYS A 4 -12.62 -5.62 -11.33
C LYS A 4 -11.18 -5.44 -10.95
N ARG A 5 -10.64 -4.26 -11.22
CA ARG A 5 -9.32 -3.92 -10.71
C ARG A 5 -9.45 -3.51 -9.26
N GLN A 6 -8.70 -4.18 -8.43
CA GLN A 6 -8.62 -3.82 -7.03
C GLN A 6 -7.58 -2.71 -6.86
N THR A 7 -7.86 -1.82 -5.93
CA THR A 7 -6.93 -0.77 -5.53
C THR A 7 -6.63 -0.95 -4.06
N LEU A 8 -5.36 -0.93 -3.72
CA LEU A 8 -4.92 -1.03 -2.33
C LEU A 8 -4.76 0.37 -1.76
N TYR A 9 -5.46 0.64 -0.66
CA TYR A 9 -5.37 1.92 0.06
C TYR A 9 -4.61 1.72 1.35
N LEU A 10 -3.54 2.49 1.53
CA LEU A 10 -2.69 2.41 2.71
C LEU A 10 -2.64 3.76 3.40
N ARG A 11 -2.52 3.74 4.73
CA ARG A 11 -2.24 4.93 5.52
C ARG A 11 -0.87 4.79 6.16
N LEU A 12 -0.02 5.77 5.93
CA LEU A 12 1.32 5.80 6.49
C LEU A 12 1.52 7.10 7.27
N PRO A 13 2.32 7.08 8.34
CA PRO A 13 2.51 8.28 9.17
C PRO A 13 3.16 9.42 8.40
N SER A 14 4.25 9.15 7.67
CA SER A 14 4.99 10.16 6.91
C SER A 14 5.88 9.52 5.86
N MET A 15 6.46 10.35 5.00
CA MET A 15 7.39 9.89 3.94
C MET A 15 8.67 9.28 4.51
N ASP A 16 9.15 9.80 5.63
CA ASP A 16 10.39 9.34 6.28
C ASP A 16 10.15 8.43 7.47
N SER A 17 8.95 7.90 7.58
CA SER A 17 8.64 6.96 8.66
C SER A 17 9.28 5.60 8.39
N HIS A 18 9.46 4.85 9.47
CA HIS A 18 9.93 3.47 9.39
C HIS A 18 8.99 2.63 8.53
N GLU A 19 7.69 2.86 8.66
CA GLU A 19 6.66 2.15 7.89
C GLU A 19 6.82 2.39 6.39
N MET A 20 7.11 3.61 5.98
CA MET A 20 7.36 3.92 4.57
C MET A 20 8.59 3.19 4.04
N THR A 21 9.66 3.11 4.83
CA THR A 21 10.87 2.38 4.45
C THR A 21 10.57 0.90 4.27
N GLN A 22 9.83 0.30 5.19
CA GLN A 22 9.44 -1.10 5.09
C GLN A 22 8.50 -1.35 3.91
N PHE A 23 7.57 -0.42 3.67
CA PHE A 23 6.68 -0.51 2.51
C PHE A 23 7.48 -0.59 1.21
N ARG A 24 8.46 0.30 1.05
CA ARG A 24 9.28 0.32 -0.17
C ARG A 24 10.03 -0.99 -0.39
N ARG A 25 10.58 -1.56 0.67
CA ARG A 25 11.30 -2.83 0.59
C ARG A 25 10.37 -3.96 0.17
N ILE A 26 9.21 -4.02 0.78
CA ILE A 26 8.23 -5.07 0.48
C ILE A 26 7.67 -4.88 -0.93
N ALA A 27 7.33 -3.66 -1.30
CA ALA A 27 6.80 -3.37 -2.63
C ALA A 27 7.79 -3.70 -3.74
N TYR A 28 9.08 -3.55 -3.47
CA TYR A 28 10.12 -3.92 -4.43
C TYR A 28 10.07 -5.41 -4.78
N LEU A 29 9.70 -6.25 -3.80
CA LEU A 29 9.57 -7.69 -4.01
C LEU A 29 8.29 -8.08 -4.73
N PHE A 30 7.31 -7.18 -4.77
CA PHE A 30 6.00 -7.43 -5.37
C PHE A 30 5.71 -6.40 -6.46
N GLU A 31 6.61 -6.28 -7.43
CA GLU A 31 6.40 -5.39 -8.55
C GLU A 31 5.21 -5.82 -9.38
N GLY A 32 4.38 -4.86 -9.78
CA GLY A 32 3.20 -5.13 -10.57
C GLY A 32 2.57 -3.87 -11.11
N LYS A 33 1.37 -4.02 -11.68
CA LYS A 33 0.67 -2.93 -12.35
C LYS A 33 -0.61 -2.49 -11.63
N GLU A 34 -0.95 -3.14 -10.54
CA GLU A 34 -2.16 -2.79 -9.81
C GLU A 34 -1.94 -1.49 -9.05
N PRO A 35 -2.95 -0.61 -9.01
CA PRO A 35 -2.80 0.68 -8.36
C PRO A 35 -2.75 0.55 -6.84
N VAL A 36 -1.83 1.30 -6.24
CA VAL A 36 -1.70 1.42 -4.79
C VAL A 36 -1.77 2.90 -4.45
N ARG A 37 -2.66 3.25 -3.52
CA ARG A 37 -2.83 4.62 -3.06
C ARG A 37 -2.37 4.72 -1.61
N ILE A 38 -1.48 5.67 -1.34
CA ILE A 38 -0.92 5.88 -0.01
C ILE A 38 -1.33 7.25 0.49
N ARG A 39 -1.92 7.29 1.67
CA ARG A 39 -2.26 8.54 2.32
C ARG A 39 -1.28 8.78 3.45
N LEU A 40 -0.63 9.94 3.42
CA LEU A 40 0.26 10.36 4.49
C LEU A 40 -0.55 11.11 5.55
N ILE A 41 -0.50 10.61 6.77
CA ILE A 41 -1.33 11.16 7.85
C ILE A 41 -0.84 12.55 8.27
N ASP A 42 0.47 12.74 8.31
CA ASP A 42 1.08 14.01 8.75
C ASP A 42 0.75 15.19 7.84
N SER A 43 0.78 14.98 6.53
CA SER A 43 0.60 16.06 5.54
C SER A 43 -0.74 15.98 4.80
N GLY A 44 -1.45 14.86 4.92
CA GLY A 44 -2.69 14.64 4.18
C GLY A 44 -2.48 14.40 2.69
N LYS A 45 -1.24 14.24 2.24
CA LYS A 45 -0.95 13.99 0.83
C LYS A 45 -1.33 12.58 0.41
N LEU A 46 -1.75 12.47 -0.84
CA LEU A 46 -2.07 11.18 -1.45
C LEU A 46 -1.02 10.87 -2.51
N ILE A 47 -0.42 9.67 -2.40
CA ILE A 47 0.60 9.22 -3.33
C ILE A 47 0.06 8.02 -4.09
N GLY A 48 0.21 8.03 -5.43
CA GLY A 48 -0.14 6.90 -6.27
C GLY A 48 1.11 6.13 -6.67
N THR A 49 1.04 4.81 -6.57
CA THR A 49 2.09 3.93 -7.04
C THR A 49 1.46 2.64 -7.54
N THR A 50 2.29 1.67 -7.93
CA THR A 50 1.82 0.37 -8.41
C THR A 50 2.56 -0.75 -7.71
N ALA A 51 1.90 -1.90 -7.61
CA ALA A 51 2.49 -3.11 -7.06
C ALA A 51 1.64 -4.30 -7.50
N ALA A 52 2.16 -5.50 -7.28
CA ALA A 52 1.35 -6.71 -7.45
C ALA A 52 0.55 -6.95 -6.18
N LEU A 53 -0.77 -6.97 -6.28
CA LEU A 53 -1.65 -7.16 -5.13
C LEU A 53 -1.76 -8.65 -4.77
N HIS A 54 -0.63 -9.26 -4.55
CA HIS A 54 -0.56 -10.64 -4.11
C HIS A 54 -1.06 -10.74 -2.66
N PRO A 55 -1.75 -11.83 -2.28
CA PRO A 55 -2.21 -11.99 -0.90
C PRO A 55 -1.10 -11.84 0.15
N ALA A 56 0.10 -12.31 -0.16
CA ALA A 56 1.25 -12.16 0.74
C ALA A 56 1.64 -10.69 0.93
N PHE A 57 1.54 -9.87 -0.13
CA PHE A 57 1.83 -8.44 -0.04
C PHE A 57 0.80 -7.73 0.84
N VAL A 58 -0.47 -7.99 0.58
CA VAL A 58 -1.56 -7.39 1.37
C VAL A 58 -1.44 -7.76 2.84
N ARG A 59 -1.13 -9.02 3.11
CA ARG A 59 -0.94 -9.51 4.48
C ARG A 59 0.24 -8.81 5.15
N ALA A 60 1.36 -8.66 4.43
CA ALA A 60 2.53 -7.96 4.96
C ALA A 60 2.19 -6.51 5.31
N MET A 61 1.39 -5.84 4.48
CA MET A 61 0.96 -4.48 4.76
C MET A 61 0.07 -4.41 6.01
N ARG A 62 -0.83 -5.37 6.17
CA ARG A 62 -1.68 -5.43 7.36
C ARG A 62 -0.88 -5.65 8.64
N GLU A 63 0.14 -6.48 8.57
CA GLU A 63 1.04 -6.71 9.71
C GLU A 63 1.88 -5.47 10.02
N LEU A 64 2.30 -4.73 9.00
CA LEU A 64 3.11 -3.54 9.16
C LEU A 64 2.30 -2.34 9.67
N LEU A 65 1.13 -2.13 9.12
CA LEU A 65 0.33 -0.91 9.34
C LEU A 65 -0.89 -1.11 10.22
N GLY A 66 -1.33 -2.35 10.41
CA GLY A 66 -2.58 -2.67 11.07
C GLY A 66 -3.73 -2.78 10.08
N ASP A 67 -4.69 -3.65 10.38
CA ASP A 67 -5.82 -3.94 9.48
C ASP A 67 -6.62 -2.69 9.14
N GLU A 68 -6.77 -1.78 10.08
CA GLU A 68 -7.55 -0.55 9.90
C GLU A 68 -6.90 0.44 8.95
N ASN A 69 -5.60 0.30 8.69
CA ASN A 69 -4.85 1.18 7.81
C ASN A 69 -4.64 0.59 6.41
N VAL A 70 -5.20 -0.57 6.15
CA VAL A 70 -5.08 -1.26 4.87
C VAL A 70 -6.47 -1.61 4.38
N VAL A 71 -6.84 -1.05 3.23
CA VAL A 71 -8.14 -1.29 2.62
C VAL A 71 -7.93 -1.74 1.18
N LEU A 72 -8.51 -2.86 0.83
CA LEU A 72 -8.48 -3.38 -0.52
C LEU A 72 -9.88 -3.27 -1.13
N ARG A 73 -9.98 -2.51 -2.22
CA ARG A 73 -11.27 -2.26 -2.89
C ARG A 73 -11.23 -2.61 -4.36
#